data_48681b3699fd7bf9d26961ae565ddef3
#
_entry.id   48681b3699fd7bf9d26961ae565ddef3
#
_cell.length_a   1.000
_cell.length_b   1.000
_cell.length_c   1.000
_cell.angle_alpha   90.00
_cell.angle_beta   90.00
_cell.angle_gamma   90.00
#
_symmetry.space_group_name_H-M   'P 1'
#
loop_
_entity.id
_entity.type
_entity.pdbx_description
1 polymer ?
#
loop_
_entity_poly.entity_id
_entity_poly.type
_entity_poly.pdbx_seq_one_letter_code
_entity_poly.pdbx_strand_id
1 'polypeptide(L)'
;MNFSEAIFKLDGIDFSRSFQSLKKKYGLEYDNCIDKILNACEINQGLCPKNVKGNDEQECIEKWVKKYKKGYDNRISVRTSNIPGTLPDKIIDTIINTKLNLTSKNLELIKYSHRLSMTAENILGSLLEEYLFNELKNHGWCCAWGSTIKSVDFCEKNGDLWQIKNRSNSENSSSSSVRDGTRIKKWYRVNAVTGEYKWDILNQEINVSHLSEGNFSDFVRQTLSKNKGALAIDDESPWNQY
;
A
#
# COMPACT_ATOMS: atom_id res chain seq x y z
N MET A 1 24.39 -7.97 5.53
CA MET A 1 23.98 -8.31 4.14
C MET A 1 22.63 -7.72 3.85
N ASN A 2 22.37 -7.26 2.65
CA ASN A 2 21.04 -6.82 2.20
C ASN A 2 20.36 -7.88 1.31
N PHE A 3 19.06 -7.72 1.05
CA PHE A 3 18.28 -8.71 0.30
C PHE A 3 18.77 -8.93 -1.14
N SER A 4 19.21 -7.87 -1.81
CA SER A 4 19.78 -7.98 -3.16
C SER A 4 21.05 -8.85 -3.16
N GLU A 5 21.94 -8.65 -2.21
CA GLU A 5 23.15 -9.47 -2.08
C GLU A 5 22.82 -10.93 -1.77
N ALA A 6 21.78 -11.18 -0.94
CA ALA A 6 21.39 -12.52 -0.53
C ALA A 6 20.87 -13.36 -1.71
N ILE A 7 20.05 -12.77 -2.60
CA ILE A 7 19.49 -13.47 -3.77
C ILE A 7 20.60 -13.98 -4.70
N PHE A 8 21.69 -13.23 -4.86
CA PHE A 8 22.75 -13.53 -5.84
C PHE A 8 23.93 -14.31 -5.28
N LYS A 9 24.02 -14.48 -3.96
CA LYS A 9 25.08 -15.26 -3.32
C LYS A 9 24.76 -16.74 -3.21
N LEU A 10 23.51 -17.09 -3.01
CA LEU A 10 23.10 -18.49 -3.02
C LEU A 10 23.04 -18.99 -4.46
N ASP A 11 23.52 -20.23 -4.70
CA ASP A 11 23.28 -20.85 -5.99
C ASP A 11 21.76 -21.08 -6.18
N GLY A 12 21.35 -21.17 -7.45
CA GLY A 12 19.91 -21.20 -7.78
C GLY A 12 19.14 -22.36 -7.14
N ILE A 13 19.78 -23.51 -6.89
CA ILE A 13 19.17 -24.70 -6.29
C ILE A 13 18.98 -24.49 -4.79
N ASP A 14 20.00 -24.04 -4.09
CA ASP A 14 19.92 -23.80 -2.63
C ASP A 14 19.02 -22.64 -2.29
N PHE A 15 19.01 -21.59 -3.11
CA PHE A 15 18.07 -20.50 -2.99
C PHE A 15 16.62 -20.98 -3.15
N SER A 16 16.33 -21.73 -4.24
CA SER A 16 14.98 -22.24 -4.51
C SER A 16 14.47 -23.15 -3.40
N ARG A 17 15.32 -24.06 -2.90
CA ARG A 17 14.96 -24.97 -1.78
C ARG A 17 14.66 -24.20 -0.50
N SER A 18 15.50 -23.24 -0.15
CA SER A 18 15.32 -22.38 1.01
C SER A 18 14.03 -21.57 0.91
N PHE A 19 13.80 -20.93 -0.23
CA PHE A 19 12.61 -20.10 -0.46
C PHE A 19 11.33 -20.94 -0.39
N GLN A 20 11.25 -22.12 -1.02
CA GLN A 20 10.08 -23.01 -0.95
C GLN A 20 9.83 -23.50 0.49
N SER A 21 10.89 -23.81 1.25
CA SER A 21 10.78 -24.15 2.67
C SER A 21 10.16 -23.03 3.48
N LEU A 22 10.59 -21.79 3.24
CA LEU A 22 10.05 -20.59 3.89
C LEU A 22 8.60 -20.32 3.47
N LYS A 23 8.26 -20.48 2.19
CA LYS A 23 6.86 -20.38 1.74
C LYS A 23 5.97 -21.33 2.52
N LYS A 24 6.37 -22.60 2.66
CA LYS A 24 5.63 -23.59 3.45
C LYS A 24 5.54 -23.21 4.93
N LYS A 25 6.66 -22.76 5.53
CA LYS A 25 6.71 -22.32 6.94
C LYS A 25 5.71 -21.20 7.23
N TYR A 26 5.47 -20.30 6.27
CA TYR A 26 4.58 -19.15 6.42
C TYR A 26 3.20 -19.32 5.77
N GLY A 27 2.83 -20.53 5.33
CA GLY A 27 1.53 -20.83 4.72
C GLY A 27 1.32 -20.15 3.37
N LEU A 28 2.39 -20.00 2.59
CA LEU A 28 2.41 -19.37 1.27
C LEU A 28 2.72 -20.36 0.13
N GLU A 29 2.68 -21.67 0.40
CA GLU A 29 3.06 -22.70 -0.58
C GLU A 29 2.25 -22.63 -1.88
N TYR A 30 1.00 -22.21 -1.81
CA TYR A 30 0.10 -22.06 -2.98
C TYR A 30 0.01 -20.61 -3.50
N ASP A 31 0.76 -19.71 -2.93
CA ASP A 31 0.80 -18.31 -3.38
C ASP A 31 1.84 -18.14 -4.48
N ASN A 32 1.38 -18.11 -5.74
CA ASN A 32 2.24 -17.88 -6.90
C ASN A 32 2.59 -16.40 -7.08
N CYS A 33 1.96 -15.49 -6.36
CA CYS A 33 2.25 -14.07 -6.45
C CYS A 33 3.62 -13.74 -5.85
N ILE A 34 3.97 -14.34 -4.72
CA ILE A 34 5.27 -14.12 -4.09
C ILE A 34 6.43 -14.55 -4.99
N ASP A 35 6.26 -15.62 -5.81
CA ASP A 35 7.27 -16.07 -6.77
C ASP A 35 7.48 -15.04 -7.89
N LYS A 36 6.39 -14.44 -8.41
CA LYS A 36 6.50 -13.39 -9.44
C LYS A 36 7.17 -12.12 -8.92
N ILE A 37 6.88 -11.76 -7.67
CA ILE A 37 7.47 -10.61 -7.01
C ILE A 37 8.96 -10.83 -6.77
N LEU A 38 9.34 -12.03 -6.36
CA LEU A 38 10.75 -12.42 -6.24
C LEU A 38 11.47 -12.34 -7.59
N ASN A 39 10.90 -12.94 -8.62
CA ASN A 39 11.48 -12.93 -9.98
C ASN A 39 11.73 -11.51 -10.51
N ALA A 40 10.83 -10.56 -10.20
CA ALA A 40 11.07 -9.16 -10.57
C ALA A 40 12.30 -8.56 -9.88
N CYS A 41 12.57 -8.94 -8.61
CA CYS A 41 13.79 -8.55 -7.90
C CYS A 41 15.04 -9.25 -8.45
N GLU A 42 14.92 -10.50 -8.90
CA GLU A 42 16.03 -11.26 -9.55
C GLU A 42 16.41 -10.64 -10.89
N ILE A 43 15.42 -10.25 -11.71
CA ILE A 43 15.67 -9.59 -12.99
C ILE A 43 16.30 -8.21 -12.81
N ASN A 44 15.89 -7.45 -11.79
CA ASN A 44 16.37 -6.09 -11.54
C ASN A 44 16.64 -5.86 -10.06
N GLN A 45 17.92 -5.95 -9.69
CA GLN A 45 18.40 -5.71 -8.32
C GLN A 45 18.04 -4.34 -7.74
N GLY A 46 17.90 -3.33 -8.59
CA GLY A 46 17.50 -1.98 -8.19
C GLY A 46 16.10 -1.91 -7.56
N LEU A 47 15.28 -2.94 -7.80
CA LEU A 47 13.95 -3.10 -7.25
C LEU A 47 13.93 -3.78 -5.86
N CYS A 48 15.04 -4.37 -5.44
CA CYS A 48 15.12 -4.99 -4.12
C CYS A 48 14.93 -3.97 -2.99
N PRO A 49 14.16 -4.32 -1.94
CA PRO A 49 13.92 -3.41 -0.82
C PRO A 49 15.21 -3.21 -0.01
N LYS A 50 15.64 -1.95 0.15
CA LYS A 50 16.88 -1.60 0.88
C LYS A 50 16.81 -1.84 2.39
N ASN A 51 15.61 -1.92 2.94
CA ASN A 51 15.35 -2.06 4.38
C ASN A 51 15.27 -3.52 4.85
N VAL A 52 15.41 -4.49 3.95
CA VAL A 52 15.53 -5.91 4.31
C VAL A 52 17.01 -6.26 4.45
N LYS A 53 17.45 -6.51 5.68
CA LYS A 53 18.83 -6.82 6.02
C LYS A 53 18.88 -7.99 7.00
N GLY A 54 19.87 -8.86 6.86
CA GLY A 54 20.15 -10.01 7.74
C GLY A 54 21.62 -10.18 8.01
N ASN A 55 21.97 -11.10 8.91
CA ASN A 55 23.35 -11.49 9.20
C ASN A 55 23.89 -12.39 8.09
N ASP A 56 23.02 -13.22 7.52
CA ASP A 56 23.30 -14.15 6.43
C ASP A 56 22.19 -14.13 5.36
N GLU A 57 22.36 -14.93 4.32
CA GLU A 57 21.44 -15.05 3.19
C GLU A 57 20.07 -15.56 3.63
N GLN A 58 20.05 -16.59 4.46
CA GLN A 58 18.85 -17.24 4.94
C GLN A 58 17.97 -16.27 5.74
N GLU A 59 18.57 -15.51 6.64
CA GLU A 59 17.87 -14.51 7.44
C GLU A 59 17.28 -13.38 6.56
N CYS A 60 18.03 -12.94 5.54
CA CYS A 60 17.55 -11.94 4.59
C CYS A 60 16.29 -12.43 3.84
N ILE A 61 16.32 -13.67 3.30
CA ILE A 61 15.21 -14.25 2.57
C ILE A 61 14.02 -14.44 3.51
N GLU A 62 14.25 -14.95 4.70
CA GLU A 62 13.18 -15.13 5.70
C GLU A 62 12.52 -13.81 6.07
N LYS A 63 13.29 -12.75 6.32
CA LYS A 63 12.76 -11.42 6.61
C LYS A 63 11.93 -10.86 5.46
N TRP A 64 12.32 -11.12 4.21
CA TRP A 64 11.58 -10.71 3.04
C TRP A 64 10.24 -11.46 2.91
N VAL A 65 10.24 -12.78 3.09
CA VAL A 65 9.02 -13.60 3.09
C VAL A 65 8.08 -13.18 4.24
N LYS A 66 8.63 -12.97 5.44
CA LYS A 66 7.85 -12.44 6.58
C LYS A 66 7.23 -11.09 6.27
N LYS A 67 7.96 -10.20 5.59
CA LYS A 67 7.48 -8.88 5.23
C LYS A 67 6.30 -8.95 4.26
N TYR A 68 6.38 -9.83 3.25
CA TYR A 68 5.27 -10.12 2.35
C TYR A 68 4.05 -10.64 3.12
N LYS A 69 4.23 -11.69 3.91
CA LYS A 69 3.17 -12.31 4.71
C LYS A 69 2.51 -11.31 5.65
N LYS A 70 3.32 -10.53 6.36
CA LYS A 70 2.80 -9.48 7.25
C LYS A 70 2.00 -8.42 6.49
N GLY A 71 2.44 -8.02 5.30
CA GLY A 71 1.69 -7.09 4.45
C GLY A 71 0.33 -7.67 4.04
N TYR A 72 0.30 -8.92 3.61
CA TYR A 72 -0.93 -9.63 3.28
C TYR A 72 -1.88 -9.77 4.47
N ASP A 73 -1.37 -10.13 5.64
CA ASP A 73 -2.18 -10.30 6.86
C ASP A 73 -2.71 -8.98 7.41
N ASN A 74 -2.03 -7.86 7.11
CA ASN A 74 -2.42 -6.52 7.55
C ASN A 74 -3.22 -5.72 6.50
N ARG A 75 -3.94 -6.40 5.61
CA ARG A 75 -4.87 -5.74 4.70
C ARG A 75 -5.95 -4.98 5.48
N ILE A 76 -6.49 -3.93 4.86
CA ILE A 76 -7.51 -3.09 5.50
C ILE A 76 -8.75 -3.88 5.93
N SER A 77 -9.13 -4.91 5.16
CA SER A 77 -10.28 -5.76 5.50
C SER A 77 -10.12 -6.53 6.81
N VAL A 78 -8.89 -6.68 7.34
CA VAL A 78 -8.62 -7.49 8.55
C VAL A 78 -7.89 -6.76 9.65
N ARG A 79 -7.11 -5.71 9.35
CA ARG A 79 -6.32 -5.01 10.37
C ARG A 79 -7.16 -4.02 11.16
N THR A 80 -6.74 -3.76 12.40
CA THR A 80 -7.15 -2.58 13.17
C THR A 80 -6.12 -1.48 12.93
N SER A 81 -6.59 -0.27 12.61
CA SER A 81 -5.74 0.91 12.43
C SER A 81 -5.47 1.58 13.77
N ASN A 82 -4.32 2.23 13.88
CA ASN A 82 -3.99 3.05 15.04
C ASN A 82 -4.35 4.51 14.80
N ILE A 83 -4.70 5.21 15.86
CA ILE A 83 -4.86 6.66 15.85
C ILE A 83 -3.50 7.30 15.52
N PRO A 84 -3.46 8.35 14.68
CA PRO A 84 -2.22 9.08 14.41
C PRO A 84 -1.57 9.57 15.72
N GLY A 85 -0.32 9.16 15.96
CA GLY A 85 0.41 9.52 17.18
C GLY A 85 0.91 10.97 17.21
N THR A 86 0.70 11.74 16.15
CA THR A 86 1.12 13.14 16.07
C THR A 86 0.21 14.01 16.89
N LEU A 87 0.77 14.76 17.84
CA LEU A 87 0.02 15.76 18.60
C LEU A 87 -0.24 16.99 17.72
N PRO A 88 -1.44 17.56 17.75
CA PRO A 88 -1.73 18.82 17.07
C PRO A 88 -0.86 19.96 17.61
N ASP A 89 -0.33 20.79 16.71
CA ASP A 89 0.38 22.01 17.10
C ASP A 89 -0.62 23.08 17.58
N LYS A 90 -0.45 23.51 18.84
CA LYS A 90 -1.33 24.51 19.47
C LYS A 90 -1.34 25.87 18.76
N ILE A 91 -0.28 26.21 18.00
CA ILE A 91 -0.24 27.46 17.24
C ILE A 91 -1.29 27.49 16.11
N ILE A 92 -1.67 26.32 15.60
CA ILE A 92 -2.73 26.19 14.58
C ILE A 92 -4.06 26.72 15.15
N ASP A 93 -4.35 26.40 16.41
CA ASP A 93 -5.55 26.93 17.09
C ASP A 93 -5.54 28.44 17.16
N THR A 94 -4.37 29.02 17.50
CA THR A 94 -4.19 30.46 17.56
C THR A 94 -4.42 31.11 16.19
N ILE A 95 -3.86 30.52 15.11
CA ILE A 95 -4.04 31.02 13.74
C ILE A 95 -5.52 30.98 13.34
N ILE A 96 -6.19 29.87 13.56
CA ILE A 96 -7.60 29.68 13.21
C ILE A 96 -8.47 30.63 14.02
N ASN A 97 -8.25 30.71 15.34
CA ASN A 97 -9.06 31.52 16.23
C ASN A 97 -8.87 33.03 16.00
N THR A 98 -7.66 33.47 15.72
CA THR A 98 -7.37 34.86 15.38
C THR A 98 -8.15 35.34 14.14
N LYS A 99 -8.37 34.46 13.17
CA LYS A 99 -9.10 34.77 11.94
C LYS A 99 -10.61 34.64 12.09
N LEU A 100 -11.08 33.62 12.82
CA LEU A 100 -12.48 33.22 12.82
C LEU A 100 -13.22 33.52 14.14
N ASN A 101 -12.51 33.83 15.22
CA ASN A 101 -13.06 34.09 16.55
C ASN A 101 -14.04 32.98 17.01
N LEU A 102 -13.58 31.73 16.98
CA LEU A 102 -14.39 30.58 17.29
C LEU A 102 -14.47 30.30 18.79
N THR A 103 -15.54 29.59 19.21
CA THR A 103 -15.61 29.04 20.56
C THR A 103 -14.61 27.87 20.70
N SER A 104 -14.19 27.57 21.94
CA SER A 104 -13.34 26.41 22.24
C SER A 104 -13.92 25.11 21.69
N LYS A 105 -15.24 24.93 21.78
CA LYS A 105 -15.95 23.75 21.25
C LYS A 105 -15.80 23.61 19.73
N ASN A 106 -15.89 24.72 19.00
CA ASN A 106 -15.74 24.70 17.55
C ASN A 106 -14.28 24.41 17.12
N LEU A 107 -13.31 24.92 17.88
CA LEU A 107 -11.89 24.60 17.66
C LEU A 107 -11.62 23.10 17.88
N GLU A 108 -12.16 22.50 18.91
CA GLU A 108 -12.06 21.05 19.16
C GLU A 108 -12.70 20.24 18.02
N LEU A 109 -13.89 20.61 17.56
CA LEU A 109 -14.53 19.96 16.42
C LEU A 109 -13.66 19.99 15.16
N ILE A 110 -13.02 21.12 14.86
CA ILE A 110 -12.10 21.24 13.73
C ILE A 110 -10.92 20.27 13.88
N LYS A 111 -10.31 20.19 15.07
CA LYS A 111 -9.20 19.27 15.33
C LYS A 111 -9.59 17.82 15.11
N TYR A 112 -10.67 17.37 15.73
CA TYR A 112 -11.13 15.98 15.59
C TYR A 112 -11.56 15.67 14.16
N SER A 113 -12.21 16.60 13.45
CA SER A 113 -12.56 16.43 12.05
C SER A 113 -11.32 16.30 11.16
N HIS A 114 -10.30 17.13 11.39
CA HIS A 114 -9.04 17.05 10.68
C HIS A 114 -8.33 15.69 10.92
N ARG A 115 -8.24 15.25 12.18
CA ARG A 115 -7.64 13.95 12.54
C ARG A 115 -8.38 12.78 11.89
N LEU A 116 -9.72 12.80 11.91
CA LEU A 116 -10.54 11.78 11.25
C LEU A 116 -10.28 11.76 9.74
N SER A 117 -10.24 12.92 9.09
CA SER A 117 -9.92 13.02 7.66
C SER A 117 -8.52 12.46 7.35
N MET A 118 -7.51 12.81 8.15
CA MET A 118 -6.15 12.27 8.01
C MET A 118 -6.13 10.73 8.15
N THR A 119 -6.89 10.18 9.12
CA THR A 119 -6.98 8.73 9.29
C THR A 119 -7.60 8.07 8.07
N ALA A 120 -8.68 8.64 7.53
CA ALA A 120 -9.33 8.15 6.32
C ALA A 120 -8.38 8.23 5.10
N GLU A 121 -7.64 9.32 4.93
CA GLU A 121 -6.65 9.47 3.87
C GLU A 121 -5.51 8.43 3.98
N ASN A 122 -5.05 8.12 5.19
CA ASN A 122 -4.00 7.14 5.44
C ASN A 122 -4.39 5.72 5.04
N ILE A 123 -5.68 5.35 5.16
CA ILE A 123 -6.14 4.01 4.76
C ILE A 123 -6.56 3.93 3.29
N LEU A 124 -6.81 5.08 2.64
CA LEU A 124 -7.35 5.13 1.28
C LEU A 124 -6.45 4.44 0.25
N GLY A 125 -5.12 4.63 0.34
CA GLY A 125 -4.16 3.95 -0.53
C GLY A 125 -4.23 2.43 -0.39
N SER A 126 -4.25 1.94 0.85
CA SER A 126 -4.34 0.50 1.13
C SER A 126 -5.69 -0.09 0.72
N LEU A 127 -6.79 0.66 0.85
CA LEU A 127 -8.11 0.25 0.32
C LEU A 127 -8.08 0.11 -1.20
N LEU A 128 -7.44 1.05 -1.89
CA LEU A 128 -7.30 1.00 -3.35
C LEU A 128 -6.46 -0.20 -3.80
N GLU A 129 -5.33 -0.46 -3.14
CA GLU A 129 -4.49 -1.63 -3.43
C GLU A 129 -5.25 -2.94 -3.17
N GLU A 130 -5.98 -3.06 -2.06
CA GLU A 130 -6.75 -4.27 -1.75
C GLU A 130 -7.93 -4.47 -2.70
N TYR A 131 -8.61 -3.40 -3.12
CA TYR A 131 -9.64 -3.45 -4.15
C TYR A 131 -9.07 -3.98 -5.47
N LEU A 132 -8.02 -3.37 -5.97
CA LEU A 132 -7.37 -3.80 -7.21
C LEU A 132 -6.85 -5.23 -7.13
N PHE A 133 -6.30 -5.66 -6.00
CA PHE A 133 -5.90 -7.05 -5.81
C PHE A 133 -7.10 -8.00 -5.92
N ASN A 134 -8.23 -7.70 -5.28
CA ASN A 134 -9.41 -8.55 -5.32
C ASN A 134 -9.98 -8.68 -6.73
N GLU A 135 -10.06 -7.57 -7.46
CA GLU A 135 -10.60 -7.54 -8.82
C GLU A 135 -9.66 -8.16 -9.86
N LEU A 136 -8.34 -8.00 -9.68
CA LEU A 136 -7.36 -8.31 -10.72
C LEU A 136 -6.51 -9.56 -10.49
N LYS A 137 -6.59 -10.20 -9.32
CA LYS A 137 -5.83 -11.43 -9.03
C LYS A 137 -6.08 -12.53 -10.05
N ASN A 138 -7.33 -12.69 -10.54
CA ASN A 138 -7.68 -13.67 -11.56
C ASN A 138 -7.21 -13.25 -12.98
N HIS A 139 -6.83 -12.00 -13.16
CA HIS A 139 -6.21 -11.47 -14.38
C HIS A 139 -4.67 -11.55 -14.34
N GLY A 140 -4.12 -12.16 -13.28
CA GLY A 140 -2.69 -12.40 -13.14
C GLY A 140 -1.91 -11.26 -12.49
N TRP A 141 -2.60 -10.31 -11.87
CA TRP A 141 -2.01 -9.25 -11.05
C TRP A 141 -1.66 -9.77 -9.66
N CYS A 142 -0.46 -9.44 -9.23
CA CYS A 142 0.10 -9.83 -7.94
C CYS A 142 0.50 -8.60 -7.14
N CYS A 143 -0.14 -8.38 -6.00
CA CYS A 143 0.18 -7.25 -5.13
C CYS A 143 1.49 -7.50 -4.38
N ALA A 144 2.39 -6.53 -4.40
CA ALA A 144 3.69 -6.56 -3.70
C ALA A 144 3.52 -6.23 -2.21
N TRP A 145 2.76 -7.06 -1.51
CA TRP A 145 2.42 -6.85 -0.10
C TRP A 145 3.63 -6.52 0.77
N GLY A 146 3.45 -5.57 1.69
CA GLY A 146 4.48 -5.18 2.63
C GLY A 146 5.64 -4.38 1.99
N SER A 147 5.47 -3.81 0.80
CA SER A 147 6.54 -3.11 0.08
C SER A 147 7.77 -4.00 -0.15
N THR A 148 7.54 -5.20 -0.65
CA THR A 148 8.58 -6.21 -0.95
C THR A 148 9.35 -5.92 -2.23
N ILE A 149 8.85 -5.01 -3.07
CA ILE A 149 9.57 -4.39 -4.18
C ILE A 149 9.59 -2.89 -3.97
N LYS A 150 10.69 -2.26 -4.35
CA LYS A 150 10.86 -0.80 -4.24
C LYS A 150 10.02 -0.09 -5.32
N SER A 151 9.13 0.81 -4.89
CA SER A 151 8.30 1.65 -5.78
C SER A 151 7.35 0.89 -6.72
N VAL A 152 7.03 -0.37 -6.39
CA VAL A 152 6.10 -1.22 -7.14
C VAL A 152 5.02 -1.71 -6.20
N ASP A 153 3.77 -1.58 -6.61
CA ASP A 153 2.62 -2.05 -5.86
C ASP A 153 2.06 -3.35 -6.45
N PHE A 154 2.19 -3.53 -7.78
CA PHE A 154 1.75 -4.76 -8.47
C PHE A 154 2.74 -5.24 -9.52
N CYS A 155 2.82 -6.57 -9.65
CA CYS A 155 3.47 -7.28 -10.77
C CYS A 155 2.38 -7.98 -11.59
N GLU A 156 2.38 -7.78 -12.90
CA GLU A 156 1.47 -8.45 -13.83
C GLU A 156 2.10 -9.75 -14.37
N LYS A 157 1.26 -10.66 -14.89
CA LYS A 157 1.71 -11.97 -15.42
C LYS A 157 2.73 -11.90 -16.55
N ASN A 158 2.72 -10.81 -17.33
CA ASN A 158 3.65 -10.53 -18.44
C ASN A 158 4.97 -9.90 -17.97
N GLY A 159 5.13 -9.67 -16.65
CA GLY A 159 6.31 -9.03 -16.06
C GLY A 159 6.24 -7.51 -15.98
N ASP A 160 5.14 -6.87 -16.40
CA ASP A 160 4.94 -5.45 -16.20
C ASP A 160 4.79 -5.12 -14.73
N LEU A 161 5.36 -4.00 -14.34
CA LEU A 161 5.37 -3.50 -12.97
C LEU A 161 4.53 -2.23 -12.88
N TRP A 162 3.72 -2.12 -11.81
CA TRP A 162 2.82 -1.00 -11.64
C TRP A 162 3.03 -0.30 -10.31
N GLN A 163 2.99 1.03 -10.35
CA GLN A 163 2.85 1.88 -9.18
C GLN A 163 1.47 2.53 -9.21
N ILE A 164 0.72 2.32 -8.13
CA ILE A 164 -0.65 2.82 -7.97
C ILE A 164 -0.63 4.04 -7.04
N LYS A 165 -1.32 5.10 -7.43
CA LYS A 165 -1.48 6.31 -6.63
C LYS A 165 -2.94 6.70 -6.52
N ASN A 166 -3.33 7.20 -5.36
CA ASN A 166 -4.69 7.73 -5.19
C ASN A 166 -4.89 9.02 -6.01
N ARG A 167 -3.90 9.94 -5.97
CA ARG A 167 -3.96 11.25 -6.65
C ARG A 167 -2.71 11.52 -7.46
N SER A 168 -2.85 12.32 -8.53
CA SER A 168 -1.74 12.68 -9.42
C SER A 168 -0.66 13.55 -8.78
N ASN A 169 -0.97 14.30 -7.72
CA ASN A 169 -0.03 15.15 -6.99
C ASN A 169 0.65 14.48 -5.79
N SER A 170 0.44 13.18 -5.57
CA SER A 170 1.04 12.43 -4.46
C SER A 170 2.47 11.96 -4.72
N GLU A 171 3.21 12.67 -5.57
CA GLU A 171 4.60 12.35 -5.89
C GLU A 171 5.59 13.03 -4.96
N ASN A 172 6.45 12.20 -4.33
CA ASN A 172 7.71 12.68 -3.76
C ASN A 172 8.79 12.59 -4.84
N SER A 173 9.67 13.58 -4.93
CA SER A 173 10.79 13.64 -5.88
C SER A 173 11.66 12.36 -5.92
N SER A 174 11.78 11.66 -4.78
CA SER A 174 12.51 10.39 -4.69
C SER A 174 11.83 9.21 -5.40
N SER A 175 10.53 9.28 -5.70
CA SER A 175 9.83 8.21 -6.40
C SER A 175 9.85 8.37 -7.92
N SER A 176 10.10 9.57 -8.45
CA SER A 176 10.25 9.79 -9.90
C SER A 176 11.59 9.27 -10.42
N SER A 177 12.69 9.53 -9.70
CA SER A 177 14.04 9.12 -10.12
C SER A 177 14.25 7.61 -10.23
N VAL A 178 13.43 6.79 -9.56
CA VAL A 178 13.51 5.31 -9.64
C VAL A 178 12.83 4.76 -10.89
N ARG A 179 11.97 5.55 -11.52
CA ARG A 179 11.18 5.13 -12.69
C ARG A 179 11.81 5.51 -14.02
N ASP A 180 12.68 6.52 -14.04
CA ASP A 180 13.39 6.93 -15.24
C ASP A 180 14.24 5.75 -15.76
N GLY A 181 13.91 5.26 -16.95
CA GLY A 181 14.55 4.09 -17.56
C GLY A 181 14.08 2.72 -17.05
N THR A 182 13.06 2.64 -16.18
CA THR A 182 12.45 1.38 -15.71
C THR A 182 11.14 1.09 -16.44
N ARG A 183 10.74 -0.21 -16.47
CA ARG A 183 9.43 -0.65 -17.00
C ARG A 183 8.29 -0.48 -16.00
N ILE A 184 8.40 0.41 -15.02
CA ILE A 184 7.35 0.64 -14.03
C ILE A 184 6.31 1.59 -14.60
N LYS A 185 5.13 1.06 -14.89
CA LYS A 185 3.95 1.84 -15.28
C LYS A 185 3.39 2.54 -14.04
N LYS A 186 2.88 3.75 -14.23
CA LYS A 186 2.24 4.51 -13.17
C LYS A 186 0.79 4.80 -13.52
N TRP A 187 -0.09 4.51 -12.58
CA TRP A 187 -1.47 4.93 -12.68
C TRP A 187 -1.92 5.65 -11.40
N TYR A 188 -2.78 6.63 -11.55
CA TYR A 188 -3.44 7.30 -10.44
C TYR A 188 -4.94 7.33 -10.65
N ARG A 189 -5.69 7.08 -9.55
CA ARG A 189 -7.16 6.97 -9.59
C ARG A 189 -7.83 8.27 -9.96
N VAL A 190 -7.38 9.40 -9.44
CA VAL A 190 -7.99 10.72 -9.66
C VAL A 190 -6.97 11.79 -9.98
N ASN A 191 -7.29 12.64 -10.95
CA ASN A 191 -6.53 13.85 -11.21
C ASN A 191 -6.77 14.86 -10.07
N ALA A 192 -5.71 15.28 -9.39
CA ALA A 192 -5.80 16.15 -8.21
C ALA A 192 -6.30 17.58 -8.53
N VAL A 193 -6.17 18.02 -9.78
CA VAL A 193 -6.56 19.38 -10.24
C VAL A 193 -7.99 19.37 -10.77
N THR A 194 -8.32 18.39 -11.65
CA THR A 194 -9.63 18.37 -12.33
C THR A 194 -10.69 17.54 -11.56
N GLY A 195 -10.27 16.69 -10.62
CA GLY A 195 -11.15 15.75 -9.94
C GLY A 195 -11.60 14.57 -10.81
N GLU A 196 -11.09 14.46 -12.03
CA GLU A 196 -11.48 13.43 -12.99
C GLU A 196 -10.91 12.07 -12.61
N TYR A 197 -11.74 11.04 -12.57
CA TYR A 197 -11.32 9.65 -12.34
C TYR A 197 -10.73 9.02 -13.60
N LYS A 198 -9.71 8.16 -13.42
CA LYS A 198 -8.94 7.57 -14.52
C LYS A 198 -9.13 6.06 -14.64
N TRP A 199 -10.29 5.54 -14.24
CA TRP A 199 -10.60 4.12 -14.33
C TRP A 199 -10.62 3.59 -15.76
N ASP A 200 -11.11 4.39 -16.71
CA ASP A 200 -11.17 4.00 -18.13
C ASP A 200 -9.77 3.75 -18.71
N ILE A 201 -8.78 4.55 -18.30
CA ILE A 201 -7.39 4.37 -18.71
C ILE A 201 -6.86 3.03 -18.19
N LEU A 202 -7.08 2.71 -16.90
CA LEU A 202 -6.64 1.44 -16.35
C LEU A 202 -7.36 0.26 -17.00
N ASN A 203 -8.69 0.35 -17.19
CA ASN A 203 -9.47 -0.68 -17.87
C ASN A 203 -8.94 -1.00 -19.26
N GLN A 204 -8.61 0.03 -20.05
CA GLN A 204 -8.03 -0.13 -21.39
C GLN A 204 -6.64 -0.78 -21.35
N GLU A 205 -5.76 -0.30 -20.46
CA GLU A 205 -4.37 -0.79 -20.34
C GLU A 205 -4.31 -2.29 -19.98
N ILE A 206 -5.25 -2.77 -19.16
CA ILE A 206 -5.25 -4.15 -18.66
C ILE A 206 -6.35 -5.03 -19.30
N ASN A 207 -7.06 -4.47 -20.29
CA ASN A 207 -8.12 -5.16 -21.05
C ASN A 207 -9.23 -5.75 -20.14
N VAL A 208 -9.78 -4.91 -19.27
CA VAL A 208 -10.99 -5.19 -18.48
C VAL A 208 -11.98 -4.01 -18.63
N SER A 209 -13.20 -4.16 -18.12
CA SER A 209 -14.24 -3.11 -18.26
C SER A 209 -15.01 -2.82 -16.97
N HIS A 210 -14.67 -3.50 -15.89
CA HIS A 210 -15.48 -3.49 -14.67
C HIS A 210 -14.96 -2.57 -13.56
N LEU A 211 -13.73 -2.07 -13.68
CA LEU A 211 -13.18 -1.16 -12.67
C LEU A 211 -13.84 0.21 -12.78
N SER A 212 -14.38 0.71 -11.67
CA SER A 212 -15.06 2.00 -11.62
C SER A 212 -15.01 2.62 -10.23
N GLU A 213 -15.26 3.91 -10.14
CA GLU A 213 -15.40 4.60 -8.85
C GLU A 213 -16.58 4.07 -8.03
N GLY A 214 -17.68 3.69 -8.69
CA GLY A 214 -18.82 3.07 -8.04
C GLY A 214 -18.46 1.75 -7.36
N ASN A 215 -17.83 0.83 -8.10
CA ASN A 215 -17.40 -0.47 -7.57
C ASN A 215 -16.37 -0.31 -6.46
N PHE A 216 -15.44 0.63 -6.58
CA PHE A 216 -14.49 0.94 -5.51
C PHE A 216 -15.19 1.50 -4.26
N SER A 217 -16.15 2.41 -4.42
CA SER A 217 -16.95 2.93 -3.30
C SER A 217 -17.74 1.84 -2.59
N ASP A 218 -18.31 0.90 -3.33
CA ASP A 218 -19.02 -0.24 -2.77
C ASP A 218 -18.09 -1.19 -2.00
N PHE A 219 -16.92 -1.45 -2.53
CA PHE A 219 -15.86 -2.19 -1.82
C PHE A 219 -15.48 -1.50 -0.49
N VAL A 220 -15.28 -0.18 -0.50
CA VAL A 220 -14.97 0.61 0.70
C VAL A 220 -16.09 0.47 1.74
N ARG A 221 -17.35 0.68 1.34
CA ARG A 221 -18.51 0.53 2.25
C ARG A 221 -18.57 -0.87 2.86
N GLN A 222 -18.45 -1.92 2.05
CA GLN A 222 -18.48 -3.30 2.52
C GLN A 222 -17.33 -3.62 3.47
N THR A 223 -16.12 -3.16 3.14
CA THR A 223 -14.93 -3.38 3.96
C THR A 223 -15.06 -2.74 5.33
N LEU A 224 -15.43 -1.45 5.37
CA LEU A 224 -15.57 -0.71 6.62
C LEU A 224 -16.78 -1.17 7.45
N SER A 225 -17.86 -1.62 6.82
CA SER A 225 -19.00 -2.21 7.53
C SER A 225 -18.65 -3.51 8.23
N LYS A 226 -17.79 -4.34 7.61
CA LYS A 226 -17.33 -5.62 8.18
C LYS A 226 -16.21 -5.44 9.19
N ASN A 227 -15.34 -4.45 8.97
CA ASN A 227 -14.19 -4.15 9.82
C ASN A 227 -14.21 -2.68 10.25
N LYS A 228 -14.99 -2.36 11.27
CA LYS A 228 -15.06 -1.00 11.83
C LYS A 228 -13.71 -0.51 12.37
N GLY A 229 -12.87 -1.41 12.87
CA GLY A 229 -11.53 -1.09 13.37
C GLY A 229 -10.53 -0.67 12.28
N ALA A 230 -10.89 -0.79 11.00
CA ALA A 230 -10.05 -0.30 9.89
C ALA A 230 -9.88 1.22 9.88
N LEU A 231 -10.87 1.97 10.39
CA LEU A 231 -10.80 3.42 10.57
C LEU A 231 -10.69 3.73 12.07
N ALA A 232 -9.52 4.17 12.52
CA ALA A 232 -9.32 4.56 13.90
C ALA A 232 -9.94 5.95 14.16
N ILE A 233 -10.70 6.06 15.24
CA ILE A 233 -11.29 7.31 15.73
C ILE A 233 -10.77 7.52 17.15
N ASP A 234 -10.39 8.75 17.49
CA ASP A 234 -9.95 9.08 18.86
C ASP A 234 -11.07 8.79 19.88
N ASP A 235 -10.73 8.21 21.03
CA ASP A 235 -11.70 7.85 22.08
C ASP A 235 -12.47 9.08 22.58
N GLU A 236 -11.80 10.23 22.67
CA GLU A 236 -12.37 11.51 23.09
C GLU A 236 -13.09 12.26 21.95
N SER A 237 -13.07 11.70 20.74
CA SER A 237 -13.69 12.35 19.58
C SER A 237 -15.21 12.35 19.69
N PRO A 238 -15.88 13.48 19.39
CA PRO A 238 -17.33 13.53 19.31
C PRO A 238 -17.90 12.62 18.21
N TRP A 239 -17.06 12.13 17.29
CA TRP A 239 -17.42 11.20 16.23
C TRP A 239 -17.36 9.72 16.66
N ASN A 240 -16.87 9.41 17.85
CA ASN A 240 -16.72 8.03 18.33
C ASN A 240 -18.06 7.34 18.67
N GLN A 241 -19.15 8.09 18.69
CA GLN A 241 -20.50 7.59 18.99
C GLN A 241 -21.24 7.05 17.74
N TYR A 242 -20.66 7.16 16.55
CA TYR A 242 -21.19 6.71 15.26
C TYR A 242 -20.42 5.49 14.73
#